data_edd2b0ad3f7482c0151f9045981f19cd
#
_entry.id   edd2b0ad3f7482c0151f9045981f19cd
#
_cell.length_a   1.000
_cell.length_b   1.000
_cell.length_c   1.000
_cell.angle_alpha   90.00
_cell.angle_beta   90.00
_cell.angle_gamma   90.00
#
_symmetry.space_group_name_H-M   'P 1'
#
loop_
_entity.id
_entity.type
_entity.pdbx_description
1 polymer ?
#
loop_
_entity_poly.entity_id
_entity_poly.type
_entity_poly.pdbx_seq_one_letter_code
_entity_poly.pdbx_strand_id
1 'polypeptide(L)'
;METGETIKKGLLRLERYAQNIPGGFHCCAEDPENGYPFAYISDRFLEILGWEREEFAARFDNRYTALVHPDDLAAGLRYRNAENSATYAQEGDSIFRMLGKNGYRWVSSAANRVEWHGDGYIVGTITDITPYMELREKLEQQNRTQREA
;
A
#
# COMPACT_ATOMS: atom_id res chain seq x y z
N MET A 1 12.56 -28.05 4.10
CA MET A 1 12.78 -26.79 4.81
C MET A 1 13.61 -25.87 3.92
N GLU A 2 13.08 -24.70 3.60
CA GLU A 2 13.81 -23.74 2.80
C GLU A 2 14.90 -23.06 3.63
N THR A 3 16.07 -22.91 3.01
CA THR A 3 17.17 -22.17 3.63
C THR A 3 16.93 -20.67 3.47
N GLY A 4 17.61 -19.86 4.29
CA GLY A 4 17.59 -18.41 4.15
C GLY A 4 18.02 -17.91 2.77
N GLU A 5 18.86 -18.68 2.07
CA GLU A 5 19.27 -18.37 0.69
C GLU A 5 18.12 -18.52 -0.31
N THR A 6 17.27 -19.52 -0.13
CA THR A 6 16.11 -19.73 -1.01
C THR A 6 15.09 -18.59 -0.85
N ILE A 7 14.89 -18.14 0.37
CA ILE A 7 14.04 -16.98 0.67
C ILE A 7 14.61 -15.72 0.03
N LYS A 8 15.92 -15.49 0.14
CA LYS A 8 16.62 -14.37 -0.50
C LYS A 8 16.46 -14.39 -2.01
N LYS A 9 16.61 -15.55 -2.64
CA LYS A 9 16.42 -15.69 -4.10
C LYS A 9 14.99 -15.37 -4.53
N GLY A 10 14.01 -15.79 -3.74
CA GLY A 10 12.60 -15.47 -3.97
C GLY A 10 12.35 -13.97 -3.90
N LEU A 11 12.90 -13.30 -2.89
CA LEU A 11 12.79 -11.85 -2.74
C LEU A 11 13.47 -11.09 -3.89
N LEU A 12 14.64 -11.56 -4.35
CA LEU A 12 15.33 -10.95 -5.50
C LEU A 12 14.52 -11.08 -6.79
N ARG A 13 13.82 -12.19 -6.98
CA ARG A 13 12.91 -12.34 -8.12
C ARG A 13 11.74 -11.38 -8.06
N LEU A 14 11.13 -11.24 -6.88
CA LEU A 14 10.06 -10.26 -6.65
C LEU A 14 10.55 -8.86 -6.95
N GLU A 15 11.75 -8.51 -6.52
CA GLU A 15 12.36 -7.22 -6.79
C GLU A 15 12.47 -6.91 -8.28
N ARG A 16 12.89 -7.89 -9.09
CA ARG A 16 12.95 -7.76 -10.54
C ARG A 16 11.59 -7.50 -11.16
N TYR A 17 10.57 -8.23 -10.72
CA TYR A 17 9.21 -8.04 -11.22
C TYR A 17 8.64 -6.70 -10.75
N ALA A 18 8.89 -6.33 -9.52
CA ALA A 18 8.38 -5.10 -8.93
C ALA A 18 8.90 -3.84 -9.65
N GLN A 19 10.13 -3.88 -10.17
CA GLN A 19 10.70 -2.75 -10.92
C GLN A 19 9.95 -2.47 -12.23
N ASN A 20 9.24 -3.46 -12.76
CA ASN A 20 8.49 -3.33 -14.01
C ASN A 20 6.99 -3.12 -13.79
N ILE A 21 6.53 -3.09 -12.56
CA ILE A 21 5.12 -2.87 -12.21
C ILE A 21 4.88 -1.37 -12.05
N PRO A 22 3.87 -0.80 -12.74
CA PRO A 22 3.46 0.58 -12.48
C PRO A 22 2.94 0.71 -11.05
N GLY A 23 3.42 1.72 -10.34
CA GLY A 23 3.07 1.92 -8.93
C GLY A 23 4.06 1.26 -7.98
N GLY A 24 3.80 1.40 -6.68
CA GLY A 24 4.62 0.83 -5.63
C GLY A 24 4.16 -0.56 -5.24
N PHE A 25 5.10 -1.44 -4.91
CA PHE A 25 4.80 -2.81 -4.49
C PHE A 25 5.27 -3.02 -3.06
N HIS A 26 4.47 -3.73 -2.27
CA HIS A 26 4.84 -4.09 -0.90
C HIS A 26 4.32 -5.48 -0.54
N CYS A 27 5.01 -6.09 0.42
CA CYS A 27 4.61 -7.36 1.02
C CYS A 27 4.75 -7.24 2.53
N CYS A 28 3.68 -7.55 3.26
CA CYS A 28 3.67 -7.51 4.72
C CYS A 28 3.37 -8.89 5.28
N ALA A 29 3.97 -9.23 6.42
CA ALA A 29 3.55 -10.41 7.17
C ALA A 29 2.14 -10.19 7.73
N GLU A 30 1.31 -11.23 7.74
CA GLU A 30 -0.02 -11.19 8.35
C GLU A 30 0.13 -11.32 9.86
N ASP A 31 0.52 -10.23 10.50
CA ASP A 31 0.81 -10.16 11.92
C ASP A 31 0.21 -8.87 12.50
N PRO A 32 -1.10 -8.88 12.81
CA PRO A 32 -1.78 -7.68 13.31
C PRO A 32 -1.19 -7.10 14.58
N GLU A 33 -0.69 -7.96 15.48
CA GLU A 33 -0.12 -7.53 16.76
C GLU A 33 1.11 -6.65 16.58
N ASN A 34 1.89 -6.92 15.53
CA ASN A 34 3.09 -6.15 15.21
C ASN A 34 2.87 -5.16 14.06
N GLY A 35 1.62 -4.83 13.75
CA GLY A 35 1.29 -3.81 12.78
C GLY A 35 1.54 -4.19 11.34
N TYR A 36 1.46 -5.47 11.00
CA TYR A 36 1.73 -5.98 9.64
C TYR A 36 3.13 -5.58 9.16
N PRO A 37 4.19 -6.13 9.78
CA PRO A 37 5.56 -5.71 9.45
C PRO A 37 5.89 -5.99 7.99
N PHE A 38 6.62 -5.05 7.38
CA PHE A 38 7.03 -5.19 5.98
C PHE A 38 8.08 -6.28 5.82
N ALA A 39 7.82 -7.19 4.87
CA ALA A 39 8.80 -8.17 4.40
C ALA A 39 9.54 -7.65 3.16
N TYR A 40 8.88 -6.81 2.35
CA TYR A 40 9.48 -6.22 1.15
C TYR A 40 8.77 -4.92 0.78
N ILE A 41 9.56 -3.96 0.30
CA ILE A 41 9.07 -2.68 -0.22
C ILE A 41 9.89 -2.36 -1.47
N SER A 42 9.22 -2.07 -2.59
CA SER A 42 9.91 -1.67 -3.81
C SER A 42 10.44 -0.24 -3.73
N ASP A 43 11.43 0.08 -4.54
CA ASP A 43 11.96 1.44 -4.63
C ASP A 43 10.87 2.43 -5.07
N ARG A 44 10.00 2.02 -5.98
CA ARG A 44 8.89 2.85 -6.45
C ARG A 44 7.91 3.21 -5.31
N PHE A 45 7.66 2.26 -4.40
CA PHE A 45 6.83 2.53 -3.22
C PHE A 45 7.40 3.70 -2.40
N LEU A 46 8.70 3.67 -2.16
CA LEU A 46 9.39 4.73 -1.42
C LEU A 46 9.39 6.05 -2.18
N GLU A 47 9.61 6.01 -3.50
CA GLU A 47 9.59 7.20 -4.37
C GLU A 47 8.22 7.90 -4.33
N ILE A 48 7.14 7.13 -4.40
CA ILE A 48 5.78 7.66 -4.35
C ILE A 48 5.55 8.47 -3.06
N LEU A 49 6.05 7.96 -1.94
CA LEU A 49 5.87 8.61 -0.64
C LEU A 49 6.98 9.61 -0.32
N GLY A 50 8.07 9.60 -1.08
CA GLY A 50 9.18 10.54 -0.91
C GLY A 50 10.17 10.17 0.18
N TRP A 51 10.17 8.92 0.63
CA TRP A 51 11.07 8.47 1.69
C TRP A 51 12.33 7.83 1.14
N GLU A 52 13.48 8.15 1.78
CA GLU A 52 14.67 7.34 1.63
C GLU A 52 14.49 6.07 2.45
N ARG A 53 15.07 4.97 1.99
CA ARG A 53 14.88 3.65 2.64
C ARG A 53 15.28 3.65 4.11
N GLU A 54 16.37 4.28 4.42
CA GLU A 54 16.88 4.37 5.80
C GLU A 54 15.97 5.21 6.71
N GLU A 55 15.48 6.33 6.19
CA GLU A 55 14.53 7.20 6.88
C GLU A 55 13.22 6.47 7.16
N PHE A 56 12.73 5.74 6.16
CA PHE A 56 11.49 4.98 6.26
C PHE A 56 11.58 3.91 7.35
N ALA A 57 12.68 3.15 7.36
CA ALA A 57 12.90 2.10 8.35
C ALA A 57 12.93 2.65 9.77
N ALA A 58 13.59 3.80 9.97
CA ALA A 58 13.69 4.45 11.27
C ALA A 58 12.36 5.06 11.73
N ARG A 59 11.59 5.61 10.79
CA ARG A 59 10.37 6.39 11.08
C ARG A 59 9.18 5.53 11.50
N PHE A 60 9.01 4.38 10.87
CA PHE A 60 7.78 3.57 11.00
C PHE A 60 7.96 2.27 11.80
N ASP A 61 9.15 2.00 12.28
CA ASP A 61 9.46 0.77 13.03
C ASP A 61 8.97 -0.48 12.26
N ASN A 62 9.10 -0.44 10.94
CA ASN A 62 8.70 -1.51 10.03
C ASN A 62 7.21 -1.90 10.13
N ARG A 63 6.35 -0.98 10.56
CA ARG A 63 4.92 -1.26 10.78
C ARG A 63 4.07 -0.58 9.70
N TYR A 64 3.37 -1.40 8.93
CA TYR A 64 2.43 -0.89 7.91
C TYR A 64 1.35 0.00 8.52
N THR A 65 0.81 -0.38 9.68
CA THR A 65 -0.25 0.39 10.34
C THR A 65 0.20 1.78 10.78
N ALA A 66 1.50 1.98 11.01
CA ALA A 66 2.04 3.30 11.35
C ALA A 66 2.07 4.25 10.15
N LEU A 67 2.06 3.68 8.94
CA LEU A 67 2.13 4.44 7.69
C LEU A 67 0.75 4.96 7.25
N VAL A 68 -0.30 4.23 7.55
CA VAL A 68 -1.67 4.57 7.14
C VAL A 68 -2.26 5.61 8.09
N HIS A 69 -2.97 6.61 7.53
CA HIS A 69 -3.66 7.61 8.35
C HIS A 69 -4.61 6.92 9.34
N PRO A 70 -4.63 7.34 10.61
CA PRO A 70 -5.46 6.67 11.63
C PRO A 70 -6.93 6.55 11.29
N ASP A 71 -7.51 7.53 10.61
CA ASP A 71 -8.92 7.50 10.22
C ASP A 71 -9.20 6.54 9.06
N ASP A 72 -8.15 6.08 8.37
CA ASP A 72 -8.27 5.26 7.18
C ASP A 72 -7.82 3.80 7.40
N LEU A 73 -7.58 3.40 8.64
CA LEU A 73 -7.04 2.05 8.92
C LEU A 73 -7.91 0.93 8.35
N ALA A 74 -9.23 1.05 8.43
CA ALA A 74 -10.12 0.02 7.88
C ALA A 74 -9.92 -0.16 6.37
N ALA A 75 -9.81 0.96 5.64
CA ALA A 75 -9.54 0.92 4.20
C ALA A 75 -8.11 0.41 3.89
N GLY A 76 -7.13 0.84 4.69
CA GLY A 76 -5.73 0.47 4.51
C GLY A 76 -5.43 -1.00 4.82
N LEU A 77 -6.26 -1.64 5.66
CA LEU A 77 -6.10 -3.04 6.02
C LEU A 77 -6.98 -3.99 5.19
N ARG A 78 -7.68 -3.45 4.20
CA ARG A 78 -8.54 -4.23 3.32
C ARG A 78 -7.70 -5.01 2.31
N TYR A 79 -7.98 -6.30 2.18
CA TYR A 79 -7.29 -7.16 1.21
C TYR A 79 -8.23 -8.26 0.71
N ARG A 80 -7.89 -8.79 -0.47
CA ARG A 80 -8.64 -9.89 -1.09
C ARG A 80 -8.13 -11.23 -0.56
N ASN A 81 -9.07 -12.12 -0.19
CA ASN A 81 -8.78 -13.52 0.12
C ASN A 81 -9.86 -14.39 -0.52
N ALA A 82 -9.80 -15.71 -0.29
CA ALA A 82 -10.76 -16.64 -0.87
C ALA A 82 -12.21 -16.36 -0.41
N GLU A 83 -12.39 -15.82 0.80
CA GLU A 83 -13.71 -15.59 1.39
C GLU A 83 -14.37 -14.30 0.88
N ASN A 84 -13.59 -13.24 0.63
CA ASN A 84 -14.12 -11.93 0.30
C ASN A 84 -13.88 -11.50 -1.15
N SER A 85 -13.37 -12.40 -2.01
CA SER A 85 -12.95 -12.03 -3.36
C SER A 85 -14.07 -11.44 -4.21
N ALA A 86 -15.30 -11.96 -4.09
CA ALA A 86 -16.46 -11.44 -4.83
C ALA A 86 -16.83 -10.03 -4.38
N THR A 87 -16.87 -9.79 -3.06
CA THR A 87 -17.19 -8.48 -2.49
C THR A 87 -16.12 -7.46 -2.85
N TYR A 88 -14.85 -7.84 -2.72
CA TYR A 88 -13.73 -6.98 -3.04
C TYR A 88 -13.76 -6.55 -4.52
N ALA A 89 -14.05 -7.49 -5.42
CA ALA A 89 -14.13 -7.20 -6.85
C ALA A 89 -15.26 -6.20 -7.17
N GLN A 90 -16.38 -6.25 -6.44
CA GLN A 90 -17.49 -5.33 -6.61
C GLN A 90 -17.18 -3.92 -6.09
N GLU A 91 -16.45 -3.82 -4.98
CA GLU A 91 -16.11 -2.56 -4.34
C GLU A 91 -14.93 -1.84 -4.99
N GLY A 92 -14.12 -2.56 -5.79
CA GLY A 92 -12.94 -2.01 -6.45
C GLY A 92 -11.75 -1.88 -5.51
N ASP A 93 -10.76 -1.08 -5.90
CA ASP A 93 -9.56 -0.85 -5.11
C ASP A 93 -9.88 -0.02 -3.87
N SER A 94 -9.07 -0.20 -2.83
CA SER A 94 -9.17 0.57 -1.61
C SER A 94 -8.46 1.92 -1.77
N ILE A 95 -9.10 2.99 -1.31
CA ILE A 95 -8.55 4.36 -1.35
C ILE A 95 -8.35 4.84 0.08
N PHE A 96 -7.14 5.24 0.40
CA PHE A 96 -6.78 5.72 1.74
C PHE A 96 -5.53 6.59 1.70
N ARG A 97 -5.19 7.19 2.83
CA ARG A 97 -4.04 8.08 2.95
C ARG A 97 -2.87 7.37 3.61
N MET A 98 -1.68 7.55 3.01
CA MET A 98 -0.40 7.11 3.58
C MET A 98 0.49 8.31 3.87
N LEU A 99 1.26 8.25 4.94
CA LEU A 99 2.14 9.33 5.32
C LEU A 99 3.38 9.36 4.42
N GLY A 100 3.47 10.41 3.60
CA GLY A 100 4.66 10.73 2.84
C GLY A 100 5.57 11.68 3.62
N LYS A 101 6.78 11.89 3.13
CA LYS A 101 7.75 12.78 3.75
C LYS A 101 7.25 14.23 3.85
N ASN A 102 6.48 14.67 2.86
CA ASN A 102 5.95 16.02 2.78
C ASN A 102 4.46 16.11 3.13
N GLY A 103 3.91 15.12 3.79
CA GLY A 103 2.51 15.05 4.17
C GLY A 103 1.81 13.82 3.61
N TYR A 104 0.55 13.65 3.98
CA TYR A 104 -0.24 12.51 3.52
C TYR A 104 -0.47 12.54 2.01
N ARG A 105 -0.37 11.36 1.41
CA ARG A 105 -0.68 11.13 0.00
C ARG A 105 -1.90 10.24 -0.10
N TRP A 106 -2.79 10.54 -1.03
CA TRP A 106 -3.90 9.65 -1.35
C TRP A 106 -3.40 8.55 -2.26
N VAL A 107 -3.68 7.31 -1.89
CA VAL A 107 -3.27 6.14 -2.67
C VAL A 107 -4.48 5.26 -2.99
N SER A 108 -4.42 4.61 -4.14
CA SER A 108 -5.32 3.53 -4.51
C SER A 108 -4.52 2.23 -4.38
N SER A 109 -5.06 1.25 -3.69
CA SER A 109 -4.36 0.01 -3.39
C SER A 109 -5.19 -1.20 -3.74
N ALA A 110 -4.52 -2.19 -4.33
CA ALA A 110 -5.05 -3.54 -4.48
C ALA A 110 -4.15 -4.48 -3.68
N ALA A 111 -4.74 -5.28 -2.82
CA ALA A 111 -4.00 -6.17 -1.95
C ALA A 111 -4.65 -7.55 -1.89
N ASN A 112 -3.82 -8.59 -1.82
CA ASN A 112 -4.24 -9.98 -1.77
C ASN A 112 -3.50 -10.69 -0.65
N ARG A 113 -4.20 -11.60 0.03
CA ARG A 113 -3.58 -12.51 0.99
C ARG A 113 -3.02 -13.72 0.25
N VAL A 114 -1.78 -14.06 0.55
CA VAL A 114 -1.12 -15.26 0.02
C VAL A 114 -0.54 -16.08 1.17
N GLU A 115 -0.44 -17.38 0.99
CA GLU A 115 0.22 -18.26 1.96
C GLU A 115 1.55 -18.73 1.39
N TRP A 116 2.56 -18.74 2.25
CA TRP A 116 3.89 -19.21 1.93
C TRP A 116 4.42 -20.03 3.10
N HIS A 117 4.58 -21.34 2.88
CA HIS A 117 5.08 -22.27 3.92
C HIS A 117 4.30 -22.19 5.23
N GLY A 118 2.97 -22.08 5.15
CA GLY A 118 2.09 -22.00 6.30
C GLY A 118 1.93 -20.63 6.93
N ASP A 119 2.69 -19.63 6.47
CA ASP A 119 2.57 -18.26 6.94
C ASP A 119 1.76 -17.41 5.97
N GLY A 120 0.95 -16.51 6.51
CA GLY A 120 0.17 -15.58 5.72
C GLY A 120 0.93 -14.29 5.44
N TYR A 121 0.79 -13.80 4.21
CA TYR A 121 1.35 -12.52 3.77
C TYR A 121 0.31 -11.73 3.02
N ILE A 122 0.38 -10.42 3.12
CA ILE A 122 -0.45 -9.50 2.34
C ILE A 122 0.45 -8.85 1.30
N VAL A 123 0.11 -9.06 0.03
CA VAL A 123 0.85 -8.52 -1.12
C VAL A 123 0.00 -7.43 -1.75
N GLY A 124 0.54 -6.25 -1.93
CA GLY A 124 -0.22 -5.13 -2.44
C GLY A 124 0.56 -4.18 -3.31
N THR A 125 -0.21 -3.38 -4.05
CA THR A 125 0.33 -2.28 -4.85
C THR A 125 -0.32 -0.98 -4.42
N ILE A 126 0.39 0.13 -4.59
CA ILE A 126 -0.17 1.47 -4.39
C ILE A 126 0.08 2.33 -5.63
N THR A 127 -0.90 3.15 -5.96
CA THR A 127 -0.79 4.19 -6.98
C THR A 127 -1.11 5.53 -6.31
N ASP A 128 -0.28 6.54 -6.54
CA ASP A 128 -0.52 7.87 -5.99
C ASP A 128 -1.63 8.56 -6.79
N ILE A 129 -2.76 8.77 -6.15
CA ILE A 129 -3.92 9.45 -6.76
C ILE A 129 -4.14 10.84 -6.18
N THR A 130 -3.15 11.38 -5.44
CA THR A 130 -3.25 12.73 -4.87
C THR A 130 -3.57 13.78 -5.92
N PRO A 131 -2.91 13.82 -7.09
CA PRO A 131 -3.26 14.79 -8.14
C PRO A 131 -4.70 14.66 -8.62
N TYR A 132 -5.20 13.41 -8.74
CA TYR A 132 -6.58 13.15 -9.12
C TYR A 132 -7.55 13.67 -8.06
N MET A 133 -7.27 13.42 -6.79
CA MET A 133 -8.14 13.88 -5.69
C MET A 133 -8.17 15.40 -5.59
N GLU A 134 -7.03 16.05 -5.79
CA GLU A 134 -6.94 17.51 -5.80
C GLU A 134 -7.76 18.13 -6.95
N LEU A 135 -7.65 17.52 -8.13
CA LEU A 135 -8.43 17.97 -9.30
C LEU A 135 -9.93 17.79 -9.06
N ARG A 136 -10.31 16.65 -8.51
CA ARG A 136 -11.72 16.37 -8.18
C ARG A 136 -12.27 17.41 -7.21
N GLU A 137 -11.52 17.76 -6.19
CA GLU A 137 -11.90 18.78 -5.21
C GLU A 137 -12.06 20.15 -5.87
N LYS A 138 -11.14 20.54 -6.75
CA LYS A 138 -11.24 21.78 -7.53
C LYS A 138 -12.49 21.83 -8.38
N LEU A 139 -12.82 20.74 -9.08
CA LEU A 139 -14.01 20.65 -9.93
C LEU A 139 -15.29 20.75 -9.09
N GLU A 140 -15.33 20.13 -7.93
CA GLU A 140 -16.47 20.21 -7.01
C GLU A 140 -16.66 21.64 -6.50
N GLN A 141 -15.58 22.35 -6.16
CA GLN A 141 -15.62 23.75 -5.74
C GLN A 141 -16.11 24.66 -6.87
N GLN A 142 -15.63 24.47 -8.09
CA GLN A 142 -16.08 25.23 -9.25
C GLN A 142 -17.56 25.02 -9.53
N ASN A 143 -18.04 23.79 -9.44
CA ASN A 143 -19.45 23.47 -9.62
C ASN A 143 -20.32 24.12 -8.55
N ARG A 144 -19.87 24.15 -7.31
CA ARG A 144 -20.57 24.84 -6.21
C ARG A 144 -20.63 26.34 -6.45
N THR A 145 -19.53 26.94 -6.85
CA THR A 145 -19.48 28.39 -7.17
C THR A 145 -20.43 28.74 -8.32
N GLN A 146 -20.48 27.93 -9.38
CA GLN A 146 -21.40 28.14 -10.49
C GLN A 146 -22.86 28.00 -10.08
N ARG A 147 -23.19 27.13 -9.15
CA ARG A 147 -24.56 26.94 -8.64
C ARG A 147 -25.00 28.10 -7.75
N GLU A 148 -24.08 28.74 -7.06
CA GLU A 148 -24.31 29.85 -6.15
C GLU A 148 -24.37 31.22 -6.87
N ALA A 149 -23.89 31.26 -8.12
CA ALA A 149 -23.84 32.50 -8.90
C ALA A 149 -25.23 32.87 -9.52
#